data_b63340e6b411ff7ee6c1fb9b0ae13df1
#
_entry.id   b63340e6b411ff7ee6c1fb9b0ae13df1
#
_cell.length_a   1.000
_cell.length_b   1.000
_cell.length_c   1.000
_cell.angle_alpha   90.00
_cell.angle_beta   90.00
_cell.angle_gamma   90.00
#
_symmetry.space_group_name_H-M   'P 1'
#
loop_
_entity.id
_entity.type
_entity.pdbx_description
1 polymer ?
#
loop_
_entity_poly.entity_id
_entity_poly.type
_entity_poly.pdbx_seq_one_letter_code
_entity_poly.pdbx_strand_id
1 'polypeptide(L)'
;MKPEEQVGQIVQRLEALESYRAPWESMWQDCTDYVNPRRGDFKAKQARGSATRFDKVFDSTAPLANEQLASGLHGHLTNTAERWFSLRVPGVEPTDSMSRWLQSTVDMMFERTFNVASSNFITAVHELYMDLGSYGTGVFFTEDRPGKSIGFRTFHLADCFVMENHEGVIDTVYRKYKHTARQLVQLYGPVLPKKIMDIAAKSPFQEFTCVHAVEPRADLNYDKKD
;
A
#
# COMPACT_ATOMS: atom_id res chain seq x y z
N MET A 1 -0.84 25.09 15.11
CA MET A 1 0.17 24.20 15.73
C MET A 1 1.48 24.36 14.98
N LYS A 2 2.62 24.42 15.67
CA LYS A 2 3.92 24.52 15.00
C LYS A 2 4.26 23.20 14.30
N PRO A 3 4.97 23.18 13.16
CA PRO A 3 5.32 21.96 12.45
C PRO A 3 6.06 20.92 13.31
N GLU A 4 6.90 21.39 14.23
CA GLU A 4 7.65 20.51 15.15
C GLU A 4 6.75 19.79 16.16
N GLU A 5 5.69 20.46 16.63
CA GLU A 5 4.69 19.86 17.53
C GLU A 5 3.86 18.81 16.79
N GLN A 6 3.52 19.05 15.51
CA GLN A 6 2.83 18.07 14.67
C GLN A 6 3.65 16.82 14.46
N VAL A 7 4.93 16.98 14.13
CA VAL A 7 5.85 15.84 13.96
C VAL A 7 5.97 15.05 15.26
N GLY A 8 6.09 15.73 16.41
CA GLY A 8 6.13 15.08 17.72
C GLY A 8 4.88 14.24 18.01
N GLN A 9 3.69 14.76 17.71
CA GLN A 9 2.43 14.00 17.87
C GLN A 9 2.33 12.79 16.93
N ILE A 10 2.74 12.94 15.67
CA ILE A 10 2.77 11.83 14.71
C ILE A 10 3.70 10.71 15.19
N VAL A 11 4.89 11.06 15.69
CA VAL A 11 5.84 10.08 16.21
C VAL A 11 5.28 9.37 17.45
N GLN A 12 4.70 10.10 18.39
CA GLN A 12 4.10 9.52 19.59
C GLN A 12 2.93 8.57 19.25
N ARG A 13 2.08 8.94 18.29
CA ARG A 13 0.99 8.09 17.81
C ARG A 13 1.53 6.83 17.13
N LEU A 14 2.57 6.95 16.32
CA LEU A 14 3.22 5.80 15.69
C LEU A 14 3.76 4.82 16.75
N GLU A 15 4.43 5.30 17.80
CA GLU A 15 4.93 4.46 18.89
C GLU A 15 3.80 3.73 19.62
N ALA A 16 2.66 4.40 19.83
CA ALA A 16 1.47 3.77 20.39
C ALA A 16 0.92 2.65 19.48
N LEU A 17 0.86 2.90 18.16
CA LEU A 17 0.42 1.91 17.17
C LEU A 17 1.41 0.74 17.05
N GLU A 18 2.72 0.98 17.14
CA GLU A 18 3.74 -0.07 17.21
C GLU A 18 3.51 -0.99 18.41
N SER A 19 3.26 -0.41 19.57
CA SER A 19 2.96 -1.16 20.80
C SER A 19 1.65 -1.94 20.71
N TYR A 20 0.62 -1.34 20.14
CA TYR A 20 -0.68 -2.00 19.92
C TYR A 20 -0.56 -3.20 18.99
N ARG A 21 0.23 -3.12 17.93
CA ARG A 21 0.42 -4.19 16.94
C ARG A 21 1.32 -5.34 17.42
N ALA A 22 2.20 -5.09 18.37
CA ALA A 22 3.24 -6.03 18.80
C ALA A 22 2.75 -7.47 19.11
N PRO A 23 1.57 -7.70 19.72
CA PRO A 23 1.06 -9.06 19.96
C PRO A 23 0.86 -9.91 18.69
N TRP A 24 0.48 -9.28 17.55
CA TRP A 24 0.24 -9.98 16.28
C TRP A 24 1.51 -10.27 15.48
N GLU A 25 2.59 -9.52 15.71
CA GLU A 25 3.81 -9.63 14.91
C GLU A 25 4.45 -11.00 14.94
N SER A 26 4.30 -11.75 16.05
CA SER A 26 4.82 -13.12 16.15
C SER A 26 4.11 -14.07 15.20
N MET A 27 2.78 -14.01 15.18
CA MET A 27 1.95 -14.83 14.31
C MET A 27 2.17 -14.47 12.83
N TRP A 28 2.24 -13.17 12.51
CA TRP A 28 2.49 -12.74 11.13
C TRP A 28 3.90 -13.11 10.66
N GLN A 29 4.88 -13.15 11.58
CA GLN A 29 6.23 -13.64 11.23
C GLN A 29 6.17 -15.13 10.87
N ASP A 30 5.43 -15.94 11.61
CA ASP A 30 5.24 -17.36 11.27
C ASP A 30 4.53 -17.51 9.92
N CYS A 31 3.49 -16.71 9.65
CA CYS A 31 2.84 -16.69 8.33
C CYS A 31 3.83 -16.30 7.21
N THR A 32 4.73 -15.34 7.47
CA THR A 32 5.78 -14.99 6.52
C THR A 32 6.73 -16.15 6.28
N ASP A 33 7.22 -16.77 7.33
CA ASP A 33 8.22 -17.83 7.26
C ASP A 33 7.70 -19.07 6.53
N TYR A 34 6.43 -19.44 6.71
CA TYR A 34 5.87 -20.71 6.22
C TYR A 34 4.91 -20.58 5.04
N VAL A 35 4.19 -19.44 4.90
CA VAL A 35 3.15 -19.26 3.88
C VAL A 35 3.59 -18.30 2.77
N ASN A 36 4.24 -17.19 3.13
CA ASN A 36 4.66 -16.17 2.15
C ASN A 36 6.14 -15.76 2.32
N PRO A 37 7.09 -16.68 2.15
CA PRO A 37 8.51 -16.43 2.43
C PRO A 37 9.16 -15.41 1.51
N ARG A 38 8.50 -15.02 0.41
CA ARG A 38 8.96 -13.95 -0.49
C ARG A 38 8.71 -12.56 0.05
N ARG A 39 7.79 -12.42 1.02
CA ARG A 39 7.51 -11.16 1.69
C ARG A 39 8.61 -10.81 2.71
N GLY A 40 8.68 -9.57 3.15
CA GLY A 40 9.65 -9.12 4.16
C GLY A 40 9.31 -9.61 5.57
N ASP A 41 10.29 -9.57 6.47
CA ASP A 41 10.12 -9.95 7.86
C ASP A 41 9.43 -8.84 8.68
N PHE A 42 8.69 -9.24 9.73
CA PHE A 42 8.10 -8.32 10.70
C PHE A 42 9.09 -7.94 11.80
N LYS A 43 9.85 -8.91 12.33
CA LYS A 43 10.72 -8.71 13.50
C LYS A 43 12.16 -8.37 13.16
N ALA A 44 12.70 -8.98 12.13
CA ALA A 44 14.09 -8.76 11.74
C ALA A 44 14.13 -8.27 10.29
N LYS A 45 14.52 -7.03 10.07
CA LYS A 45 14.79 -6.54 8.71
C LYS A 45 16.09 -7.17 8.21
N GLN A 46 15.99 -8.38 7.67
CA GLN A 46 17.10 -9.01 6.98
C GLN A 46 17.53 -8.17 5.77
N ALA A 47 18.83 -8.17 5.48
CA ALA A 47 19.33 -7.51 4.30
C ALA A 47 18.64 -8.06 3.05
N ARG A 48 18.24 -7.19 2.14
CA ARG A 48 17.65 -7.57 0.85
C ARG A 48 18.59 -8.56 0.14
N GLY A 49 18.06 -9.71 -0.27
CA GLY A 49 18.83 -10.73 -1.00
C GLY A 49 19.44 -11.85 -0.12
N SER A 50 19.11 -11.95 1.16
CA SER A 50 19.50 -13.07 1.99
C SER A 50 18.90 -14.38 1.47
N ALA A 51 19.74 -15.36 1.16
CA ALA A 51 19.33 -16.69 0.69
C ALA A 51 18.61 -17.54 1.76
N THR A 52 18.67 -17.14 3.02
CA THR A 52 18.19 -17.90 4.18
C THR A 52 16.67 -17.87 4.38
N ARG A 53 15.90 -17.15 3.54
CA ARG A 53 14.45 -17.04 3.68
C ARG A 53 13.69 -18.34 3.49
N PHE A 54 14.25 -19.29 2.75
CA PHE A 54 13.61 -20.57 2.46
C PHE A 54 14.07 -21.70 3.38
N ASP A 55 15.01 -21.46 4.28
CA ASP A 55 15.56 -22.48 5.17
C ASP A 55 14.51 -23.06 6.14
N LYS A 56 13.43 -22.30 6.40
CA LYS A 56 12.31 -22.76 7.24
C LYS A 56 11.18 -23.43 6.47
N VAL A 57 11.23 -23.39 5.14
CA VAL A 57 10.17 -23.99 4.29
C VAL A 57 10.57 -25.42 3.96
N PHE A 58 10.13 -26.37 4.79
CA PHE A 58 10.37 -27.81 4.57
C PHE A 58 9.40 -28.43 3.58
N ASP A 59 8.22 -27.81 3.41
CA ASP A 59 7.15 -28.25 2.51
C ASP A 59 6.57 -27.03 1.78
N SER A 60 6.33 -27.18 0.49
CA SER A 60 5.80 -26.14 -0.38
C SER A 60 4.27 -26.06 -0.39
N THR A 61 3.56 -26.89 0.36
CA THR A 61 2.08 -26.97 0.35
C THR A 61 1.44 -25.62 0.71
N ALA A 62 1.88 -24.98 1.80
CA ALA A 62 1.29 -23.72 2.25
C ALA A 62 1.58 -22.55 1.28
N PRO A 63 2.80 -22.32 0.79
CA PRO A 63 3.06 -21.33 -0.26
C PRO A 63 2.26 -21.57 -1.54
N LEU A 64 2.15 -22.81 -2.00
CA LEU A 64 1.37 -23.15 -3.20
C LEU A 64 -0.14 -22.92 -2.99
N ALA A 65 -0.67 -23.29 -1.83
CA ALA A 65 -2.08 -23.05 -1.50
C ALA A 65 -2.40 -21.55 -1.50
N ASN A 66 -1.53 -20.72 -0.94
CA ASN A 66 -1.69 -19.27 -0.97
C ASN A 66 -1.64 -18.69 -2.40
N GLU A 67 -0.73 -19.18 -3.23
CA GLU A 67 -0.64 -18.81 -4.65
C GLU A 67 -1.90 -19.22 -5.43
N GLN A 68 -2.43 -20.43 -5.17
CA GLN A 68 -3.68 -20.89 -5.77
C GLN A 68 -4.87 -20.05 -5.34
N LEU A 69 -4.96 -19.69 -4.05
CA LEU A 69 -5.99 -18.79 -3.54
C LEU A 69 -5.90 -17.42 -4.21
N ALA A 70 -4.73 -16.82 -4.25
CA ALA A 70 -4.51 -15.51 -4.88
C ALA A 70 -4.87 -15.53 -6.38
N SER A 71 -4.47 -16.58 -7.09
CA SER A 71 -4.81 -16.78 -8.51
C SER A 71 -6.31 -16.98 -8.72
N GLY A 72 -6.96 -17.72 -7.83
CA GLY A 72 -8.43 -17.91 -7.84
C GLY A 72 -9.17 -16.60 -7.61
N LEU A 73 -8.78 -15.83 -6.60
CA LEU A 73 -9.34 -14.49 -6.34
C LEU A 73 -9.14 -13.56 -7.55
N HIS A 74 -7.95 -13.59 -8.15
CA HIS A 74 -7.68 -12.81 -9.34
C HIS A 74 -8.55 -13.20 -10.52
N GLY A 75 -8.72 -14.50 -10.77
CA GLY A 75 -9.56 -15.01 -11.85
C GLY A 75 -11.06 -14.70 -11.69
N HIS A 76 -11.54 -14.65 -10.44
CA HIS A 76 -12.96 -14.40 -10.16
C HIS A 76 -13.34 -12.95 -9.89
N LEU A 77 -12.46 -12.16 -9.26
CA LEU A 77 -12.77 -10.79 -8.85
C LEU A 77 -12.22 -9.72 -9.80
N THR A 78 -11.03 -9.95 -10.37
CA THR A 78 -10.32 -8.96 -11.18
C THR A 78 -9.80 -9.57 -12.47
N ASN A 79 -10.63 -10.36 -13.15
CA ASN A 79 -10.29 -11.02 -14.40
C ASN A 79 -9.86 -10.01 -15.48
N THR A 80 -8.71 -10.26 -16.09
CA THR A 80 -8.18 -9.39 -17.14
C THR A 80 -8.87 -9.54 -18.49
N ALA A 81 -9.51 -10.68 -18.72
CA ALA A 81 -10.21 -10.99 -19.98
C ALA A 81 -11.64 -10.48 -20.01
N GLU A 82 -12.23 -10.22 -18.86
CA GLU A 82 -13.63 -9.80 -18.73
C GLU A 82 -13.75 -8.49 -17.95
N ARG A 83 -14.76 -7.72 -18.25
CA ARG A 83 -15.10 -6.52 -17.48
C ARG A 83 -15.82 -6.91 -16.21
N TRP A 84 -15.19 -6.70 -15.07
CA TRP A 84 -15.68 -7.07 -13.76
C TRP A 84 -16.41 -5.93 -13.04
N PHE A 85 -16.58 -4.76 -13.69
CA PHE A 85 -17.36 -3.64 -13.17
C PHE A 85 -18.16 -2.92 -14.29
N SER A 86 -19.21 -2.23 -13.89
CA SER A 86 -20.00 -1.35 -14.75
C SER A 86 -20.36 -0.06 -14.02
N LEU A 87 -20.64 0.99 -14.77
CA LEU A 87 -21.14 2.25 -14.24
C LEU A 87 -22.64 2.36 -14.44
N ARG A 88 -23.33 2.83 -13.42
CA ARG A 88 -24.76 3.17 -13.53
C ARG A 88 -25.10 4.38 -12.67
N VAL A 89 -26.13 5.13 -13.06
CA VAL A 89 -26.65 6.24 -12.25
C VAL A 89 -27.82 5.71 -11.41
N PRO A 90 -27.74 5.78 -10.06
CA PRO A 90 -28.81 5.31 -9.20
C PRO A 90 -30.11 6.10 -9.42
N GLY A 91 -31.25 5.38 -9.48
CA GLY A 91 -32.58 6.02 -9.55
C GLY A 91 -32.95 6.63 -10.89
N VAL A 92 -32.14 6.44 -11.93
CA VAL A 92 -32.43 6.94 -13.30
C VAL A 92 -32.37 5.78 -14.27
N GLU A 93 -33.42 5.62 -15.09
CA GLU A 93 -33.36 4.75 -16.24
C GLU A 93 -32.55 5.44 -17.36
N PRO A 94 -31.42 4.84 -17.78
CA PRO A 94 -30.54 5.48 -18.74
C PRO A 94 -31.17 5.50 -20.13
N THR A 95 -31.05 6.64 -20.81
CA THR A 95 -31.34 6.73 -22.25
C THR A 95 -30.26 6.00 -23.05
N ASP A 96 -30.52 5.69 -24.32
CA ASP A 96 -29.54 5.02 -25.21
C ASP A 96 -28.22 5.80 -25.33
N SER A 97 -28.30 7.12 -25.34
CA SER A 97 -27.08 7.98 -25.37
C SER A 97 -26.28 7.91 -24.07
N MET A 98 -26.97 7.91 -22.94
CA MET A 98 -26.33 7.77 -21.62
C MET A 98 -25.71 6.38 -21.45
N SER A 99 -26.41 5.33 -21.89
CA SER A 99 -25.90 3.95 -21.83
C SER A 99 -24.62 3.80 -22.66
N ARG A 100 -24.58 4.36 -23.86
CA ARG A 100 -23.36 4.36 -24.70
C ARG A 100 -22.23 5.15 -24.09
N TRP A 101 -22.52 6.30 -23.48
CA TRP A 101 -21.49 7.10 -22.80
C TRP A 101 -20.92 6.37 -21.58
N LEU A 102 -21.77 5.79 -20.72
CA LEU A 102 -21.34 4.99 -19.57
C LEU A 102 -20.47 3.81 -20.01
N GLN A 103 -20.89 3.10 -21.07
CA GLN A 103 -20.13 1.97 -21.61
C GLN A 103 -18.75 2.42 -22.13
N SER A 104 -18.69 3.49 -22.93
CA SER A 104 -17.41 4.00 -23.43
C SER A 104 -16.49 4.50 -22.32
N THR A 105 -17.06 5.01 -21.22
CA THR A 105 -16.30 5.42 -20.03
C THR A 105 -15.71 4.21 -19.31
N VAL A 106 -16.49 3.14 -19.13
CA VAL A 106 -16.00 1.86 -18.58
C VAL A 106 -14.86 1.31 -19.42
N ASP A 107 -15.02 1.31 -20.76
CA ASP A 107 -14.00 0.86 -21.70
C ASP A 107 -12.70 1.64 -21.55
N MET A 108 -12.80 2.96 -21.49
CA MET A 108 -11.64 3.84 -21.30
C MET A 108 -10.97 3.62 -19.94
N MET A 109 -11.74 3.45 -18.86
CA MET A 109 -11.20 3.16 -17.53
C MET A 109 -10.46 1.82 -17.53
N PHE A 110 -11.06 0.80 -18.17
CA PHE A 110 -10.47 -0.53 -18.24
C PHE A 110 -9.13 -0.49 -18.98
N GLU A 111 -9.10 0.12 -20.17
CA GLU A 111 -7.90 0.23 -20.99
C GLU A 111 -6.78 1.05 -20.34
N ARG A 112 -7.12 2.14 -19.68
CA ARG A 112 -6.11 3.04 -19.12
C ARG A 112 -5.63 2.65 -17.71
N THR A 113 -6.53 2.08 -16.91
CA THR A 113 -6.27 1.89 -15.47
C THR A 113 -5.98 0.44 -15.12
N PHE A 114 -6.68 -0.51 -15.78
CA PHE A 114 -6.63 -1.92 -15.40
C PHE A 114 -5.94 -2.82 -16.43
N ASN A 115 -5.69 -2.34 -17.63
CA ASN A 115 -4.98 -3.11 -18.65
C ASN A 115 -3.50 -3.29 -18.28
N VAL A 116 -2.99 -4.52 -18.46
CA VAL A 116 -1.60 -4.90 -18.18
C VAL A 116 -0.58 -4.02 -18.92
N ALA A 117 -0.92 -3.59 -20.14
CA ALA A 117 -0.01 -2.77 -20.95
C ALA A 117 0.11 -1.32 -20.46
N SER A 118 -0.92 -0.78 -19.80
CA SER A 118 -0.98 0.63 -19.40
C SER A 118 -0.76 0.84 -17.90
N SER A 119 -0.93 -0.20 -17.08
CA SER A 119 -0.95 -0.09 -15.62
C SER A 119 -0.28 -1.28 -14.94
N ASN A 120 0.15 -1.08 -13.72
CA ASN A 120 0.67 -2.14 -12.85
C ASN A 120 -0.39 -2.72 -11.90
N PHE A 121 -1.69 -2.49 -12.19
CA PHE A 121 -2.81 -2.93 -11.35
C PHE A 121 -2.76 -4.44 -11.07
N ILE A 122 -2.62 -5.24 -12.13
CA ILE A 122 -2.65 -6.71 -12.05
C ILE A 122 -1.59 -7.25 -11.09
N THR A 123 -0.35 -6.76 -11.22
CA THR A 123 0.75 -7.17 -10.33
C THR A 123 0.49 -6.74 -8.89
N ALA A 124 0.05 -5.51 -8.69
CA ALA A 124 -0.20 -4.98 -7.35
C ALA A 124 -1.39 -5.67 -6.66
N VAL A 125 -2.47 -5.95 -7.38
CA VAL A 125 -3.64 -6.65 -6.80
C VAL A 125 -3.34 -8.12 -6.51
N HIS A 126 -2.50 -8.79 -7.32
CA HIS A 126 -2.07 -10.15 -7.03
C HIS A 126 -1.26 -10.22 -5.73
N GLU A 127 -0.33 -9.27 -5.52
CA GLU A 127 0.38 -9.13 -4.25
C GLU A 127 -0.58 -8.88 -3.07
N LEU A 128 -1.64 -8.08 -3.27
CA LEU A 128 -2.69 -7.87 -2.28
C LEU A 128 -3.39 -9.18 -1.90
N TYR A 129 -3.77 -9.99 -2.89
CA TYR A 129 -4.41 -11.28 -2.64
C TYR A 129 -3.50 -12.26 -1.90
N MET A 130 -2.20 -12.26 -2.22
CA MET A 130 -1.20 -13.02 -1.48
C MET A 130 -1.11 -12.58 -0.01
N ASP A 131 -1.13 -11.28 0.25
CA ASP A 131 -1.11 -10.73 1.61
C ASP A 131 -2.40 -11.04 2.37
N LEU A 132 -3.56 -10.95 1.71
CA LEU A 132 -4.86 -11.33 2.31
C LEU A 132 -4.90 -12.80 2.69
N GLY A 133 -4.40 -13.69 1.84
CA GLY A 133 -4.33 -15.13 2.14
C GLY A 133 -3.36 -15.46 3.28
N SER A 134 -2.27 -14.70 3.43
CA SER A 134 -1.25 -14.95 4.45
C SER A 134 -1.57 -14.29 5.80
N TYR A 135 -2.02 -13.04 5.79
CA TYR A 135 -2.14 -12.22 7.01
C TYR A 135 -3.58 -11.86 7.37
N GLY A 136 -4.55 -12.13 6.49
CA GLY A 136 -5.94 -11.69 6.63
C GLY A 136 -6.16 -10.21 6.38
N THR A 137 -5.09 -9.44 6.16
CA THR A 137 -5.13 -7.99 5.94
C THR A 137 -4.10 -7.62 4.88
N GLY A 138 -4.47 -6.72 3.97
CA GLY A 138 -3.58 -6.16 2.97
C GLY A 138 -3.75 -4.66 2.84
N VAL A 139 -2.69 -3.95 2.48
CA VAL A 139 -2.69 -2.50 2.31
C VAL A 139 -2.43 -2.16 0.85
N PHE A 140 -3.48 -1.68 0.18
CA PHE A 140 -3.44 -1.30 -1.23
C PHE A 140 -3.43 0.21 -1.37
N PHE A 141 -2.45 0.73 -2.05
CA PHE A 141 -2.24 2.16 -2.24
C PHE A 141 -2.40 2.54 -3.70
N THR A 142 -3.20 3.57 -3.93
CA THR A 142 -3.42 4.15 -5.25
C THR A 142 -2.85 5.55 -5.29
N GLU A 143 -2.02 5.85 -6.28
CA GLU A 143 -1.40 7.16 -6.47
C GLU A 143 -1.71 7.74 -7.84
N ASP A 144 -1.97 9.03 -7.90
CA ASP A 144 -2.00 9.75 -9.16
C ASP A 144 -0.56 9.99 -9.66
N ARG A 145 -0.34 9.72 -10.94
CA ARG A 145 0.93 9.95 -11.62
C ARG A 145 0.73 10.92 -12.77
N PRO A 146 0.92 12.22 -12.55
CA PRO A 146 0.69 13.22 -13.60
C PRO A 146 1.38 12.87 -14.92
N GLY A 147 0.61 12.85 -16.01
CA GLY A 147 1.09 12.47 -17.35
C GLY A 147 1.27 10.96 -17.57
N LYS A 148 0.88 10.12 -16.63
CA LYS A 148 0.88 8.65 -16.72
C LYS A 148 -0.47 8.11 -16.26
N SER A 149 -0.63 6.78 -16.30
CA SER A 149 -1.79 6.13 -15.68
C SER A 149 -1.69 6.15 -14.15
N ILE A 150 -2.81 5.84 -13.49
CA ILE A 150 -2.87 5.62 -12.03
C ILE A 150 -1.85 4.53 -11.65
N GLY A 151 -1.10 4.78 -10.58
CA GLY A 151 -0.14 3.84 -10.02
C GLY A 151 -0.74 3.06 -8.86
N PHE A 152 -0.42 1.77 -8.76
CA PHE A 152 -0.88 0.90 -7.70
C PHE A 152 0.31 0.28 -6.98
N ARG A 153 0.19 0.11 -5.66
CA ARG A 153 1.21 -0.57 -4.85
C ARG A 153 0.55 -1.32 -3.71
N THR A 154 0.99 -2.54 -3.47
CA THR A 154 0.67 -3.26 -2.26
C THR A 154 1.81 -3.09 -1.27
N PHE A 155 1.52 -2.41 -0.17
CA PHE A 155 2.52 -2.22 0.89
C PHE A 155 2.56 -3.42 1.80
N HIS A 156 3.76 -3.79 2.22
CA HIS A 156 3.92 -4.85 3.20
C HIS A 156 3.32 -4.42 4.55
N LEU A 157 2.53 -5.31 5.14
CA LEU A 157 1.87 -5.05 6.43
C LEU A 157 2.87 -4.72 7.55
N ALA A 158 4.11 -5.25 7.48
CA ALA A 158 5.18 -4.92 8.42
C ALA A 158 5.52 -3.42 8.48
N ASP A 159 5.36 -2.71 7.36
CA ASP A 159 5.61 -1.27 7.29
C ASP A 159 4.37 -0.43 7.63
N CYS A 160 3.18 -1.04 7.73
CA CYS A 160 1.89 -0.37 7.90
C CYS A 160 1.29 -0.63 9.27
N PHE A 161 0.72 0.41 9.86
CA PHE A 161 0.02 0.38 11.14
C PHE A 161 -1.36 0.97 10.91
N VAL A 162 -2.39 0.23 11.26
CA VAL A 162 -3.78 0.61 11.03
C VAL A 162 -4.53 0.70 12.35
N MET A 163 -5.50 1.61 12.43
CA MET A 163 -6.39 1.74 13.58
C MET A 163 -7.81 1.98 13.09
N GLU A 164 -8.74 1.40 13.83
CA GLU A 164 -10.18 1.57 13.62
C GLU A 164 -10.72 2.71 14.47
N ASN A 165 -11.75 3.38 13.97
CA ASN A 165 -12.54 4.31 14.75
C ASN A 165 -13.54 3.58 15.65
N HIS A 166 -14.38 4.33 16.37
CA HIS A 166 -15.40 3.76 17.27
C HIS A 166 -16.49 2.94 16.56
N GLU A 167 -16.60 3.05 15.25
CA GLU A 167 -17.54 2.30 14.40
C GLU A 167 -16.93 1.01 13.83
N GLY A 168 -15.65 0.73 14.13
CA GLY A 168 -14.91 -0.41 13.58
C GLY A 168 -14.46 -0.21 12.13
N VAL A 169 -14.40 1.04 11.66
CA VAL A 169 -13.91 1.39 10.32
C VAL A 169 -12.47 1.88 10.43
N ILE A 170 -11.59 1.32 9.61
CA ILE A 170 -10.20 1.78 9.53
C ILE A 170 -10.18 3.19 8.91
N ASP A 171 -9.82 4.18 9.70
CA ASP A 171 -9.69 5.58 9.30
C ASP A 171 -8.28 6.15 9.48
N THR A 172 -7.41 5.43 10.16
CA THR A 172 -6.05 5.83 10.46
C THR A 172 -5.06 4.80 9.93
N VAL A 173 -4.12 5.27 9.11
CA VAL A 173 -3.06 4.43 8.53
C VAL A 173 -1.73 5.16 8.64
N TYR A 174 -0.77 4.55 9.33
CA TYR A 174 0.60 5.02 9.39
C TYR A 174 1.49 4.05 8.65
N ARG A 175 2.43 4.57 7.87
CA ARG A 175 3.43 3.76 7.18
C ARG A 175 4.82 4.25 7.53
N LYS A 176 5.67 3.35 8.06
CA LYS A 176 7.08 3.58 8.39
C LYS A 176 7.96 2.84 7.38
N TYR A 177 8.72 3.57 6.60
CA TYR A 177 9.51 3.01 5.51
C TYR A 177 10.83 3.76 5.34
N LYS A 178 11.70 3.27 4.48
CA LYS A 178 12.98 3.89 4.19
C LYS A 178 13.05 4.40 2.75
N HIS A 179 13.57 5.61 2.60
CA HIS A 179 13.96 6.17 1.32
C HIS A 179 15.42 6.60 1.34
N THR A 180 16.08 6.44 0.20
CA THR A 180 17.41 7.01 0.01
C THR A 180 17.33 8.54 -0.18
N ALA A 181 18.42 9.25 0.14
CA ALA A 181 18.49 10.69 -0.08
C ALA A 181 18.11 11.10 -1.52
N ARG A 182 18.57 10.34 -2.52
CA ARG A 182 18.19 10.52 -3.92
C ARG A 182 16.69 10.42 -4.15
N GLN A 183 16.03 9.40 -3.58
CA GLN A 183 14.58 9.21 -3.73
C GLN A 183 13.80 10.36 -3.09
N LEU A 184 14.25 10.84 -1.93
CA LEU A 184 13.64 12.01 -1.28
C LEU A 184 13.72 13.25 -2.15
N VAL A 185 14.88 13.52 -2.76
CA VAL A 185 15.03 14.67 -3.67
C VAL A 185 14.14 14.53 -4.91
N GLN A 186 13.99 13.33 -5.46
CA GLN A 186 13.09 13.08 -6.59
C GLN A 186 11.62 13.31 -6.24
N LEU A 187 11.20 12.97 -5.01
CA LEU A 187 9.81 13.09 -4.56
C LEU A 187 9.45 14.51 -4.13
N TYR A 188 10.31 15.15 -3.35
CA TYR A 188 10.00 16.41 -2.66
C TYR A 188 10.78 17.62 -3.19
N GLY A 189 11.87 17.41 -3.94
CA GLY A 189 12.62 18.48 -4.58
C GLY A 189 13.03 19.61 -3.61
N PRO A 190 12.72 20.87 -3.95
CA PRO A 190 13.17 22.05 -3.20
C PRO A 190 12.49 22.23 -1.83
N VAL A 191 11.45 21.45 -1.50
CA VAL A 191 10.76 21.51 -0.21
C VAL A 191 11.61 20.88 0.90
N LEU A 192 12.61 20.05 0.54
CA LEU A 192 13.48 19.39 1.49
C LEU A 192 14.45 20.37 2.19
N PRO A 193 14.74 20.11 3.48
CA PRO A 193 15.80 20.82 4.18
C PRO A 193 17.14 20.72 3.46
N LYS A 194 17.91 21.82 3.42
CA LYS A 194 19.24 21.87 2.80
C LYS A 194 20.15 20.72 3.23
N LYS A 195 20.11 20.35 4.53
CA LYS A 195 20.89 19.23 5.07
C LYS A 195 20.67 17.92 4.31
N ILE A 196 19.44 17.61 3.93
CA ILE A 196 19.13 16.39 3.16
C ILE A 196 19.61 16.54 1.72
N MET A 197 19.48 17.73 1.11
CA MET A 197 19.97 18.00 -0.22
C MET A 197 21.50 17.87 -0.31
N ASP A 198 22.24 18.40 0.70
CA ASP A 198 23.70 18.27 0.78
C ASP A 198 24.14 16.81 0.95
N ILE A 199 23.38 16.02 1.75
CA ILE A 199 23.63 14.59 1.88
C ILE A 199 23.34 13.86 0.58
N ALA A 200 22.29 14.21 -0.14
CA ALA A 200 21.97 13.60 -1.44
C ALA A 200 23.08 13.85 -2.50
N ALA A 201 23.73 15.01 -2.44
CA ALA A 201 24.86 15.33 -3.30
C ALA A 201 26.14 14.52 -2.98
N LYS A 202 26.39 14.23 -1.71
CA LYS A 202 27.59 13.52 -1.24
C LYS A 202 27.40 12.01 -1.13
N SER A 203 26.23 11.57 -0.66
CA SER A 203 25.90 10.19 -0.34
C SER A 203 24.45 9.87 -0.77
N PRO A 204 24.17 9.76 -2.09
CA PRO A 204 22.80 9.64 -2.63
C PRO A 204 22.06 8.39 -2.16
N PHE A 205 22.76 7.35 -1.74
CA PHE A 205 22.18 6.09 -1.26
C PHE A 205 22.03 6.00 0.26
N GLN A 206 22.35 7.05 1.00
CA GLN A 206 22.07 7.10 2.43
C GLN A 206 20.58 7.00 2.68
N GLU A 207 20.17 6.08 3.55
CA GLU A 207 18.77 5.82 3.91
C GLU A 207 18.28 6.73 5.02
N PHE A 208 17.04 7.19 4.88
CA PHE A 208 16.29 7.92 5.90
C PHE A 208 14.98 7.18 6.19
N THR A 209 14.63 7.11 7.46
CA THR A 209 13.31 6.61 7.87
C THR A 209 12.27 7.70 7.64
N CYS A 210 11.22 7.36 6.92
CA CYS A 210 10.11 8.22 6.61
C CYS A 210 8.84 7.67 7.25
N VAL A 211 7.95 8.56 7.66
CA VAL A 211 6.61 8.22 8.15
C VAL A 211 5.60 8.92 7.26
N HIS A 212 4.67 8.15 6.72
CA HIS A 212 3.50 8.65 6.02
C HIS A 212 2.29 8.37 6.91
N ALA A 213 1.61 9.41 7.35
CA ALA A 213 0.46 9.34 8.22
C ALA A 213 -0.78 9.80 7.44
N VAL A 214 -1.83 8.99 7.49
CA VAL A 214 -3.17 9.32 7.01
C VAL A 214 -4.10 9.15 8.19
N GLU A 215 -4.73 10.24 8.61
CA GLU A 215 -5.62 10.27 9.77
C GLU A 215 -6.72 11.31 9.58
N PRO A 216 -7.86 11.20 10.28
CA PRO A 216 -8.94 12.16 10.17
C PRO A 216 -8.50 13.57 10.58
N ARG A 217 -8.86 14.59 9.80
CA ARG A 217 -8.51 15.98 10.09
C ARG A 217 -9.05 16.47 11.43
N ALA A 218 -10.18 15.91 11.90
CA ALA A 218 -10.79 16.27 13.17
C ALA A 218 -9.86 15.98 14.36
N ASP A 219 -9.02 14.96 14.25
CA ASP A 219 -8.11 14.54 15.32
C ASP A 219 -6.83 15.36 15.38
N LEU A 220 -6.57 16.15 14.36
CA LEU A 220 -5.33 16.91 14.17
C LEU A 220 -5.48 18.38 14.43
N ASN A 221 -6.49 18.93 15.02
CA ASN A 221 -6.60 20.37 15.33
C ASN A 221 -5.92 21.29 14.28
N TYR A 222 -6.06 20.96 12.99
CA TYR A 222 -5.66 21.87 11.95
C TYR A 222 -6.59 23.06 11.98
N ASP A 223 -6.06 24.26 12.26
CA ASP A 223 -6.77 25.50 11.99
C ASP A 223 -7.30 25.41 10.55
N LYS A 224 -8.62 25.33 10.43
CA LYS A 224 -9.32 25.39 9.15
C LYS A 224 -9.02 26.75 8.55
N LYS A 225 -7.96 26.86 7.79
CA LYS A 225 -7.85 27.86 6.75
C LYS A 225 -8.18 27.14 5.46
N ASP A 226 -9.45 27.29 5.09
CA ASP A 226 -9.95 27.02 3.76
C ASP A 226 -9.19 27.85 2.72
#